data_65114a453d0176cf2d0d28126780db94
#
_entry.id   65114a453d0176cf2d0d28126780db94
#
_cell.length_a   1.000
_cell.length_b   1.000
_cell.length_c   1.000
_cell.angle_alpha   90.00
_cell.angle_beta   90.00
_cell.angle_gamma   90.00
#
_symmetry.space_group_name_H-M   'P 1'
#
loop_
_entity.id
_entity.type
_entity.pdbx_description
1 polymer ?
#
loop_
_entity_poly.entity_id
_entity_poly.type
_entity_poly.pdbx_seq_one_letter_code
_entity_poly.pdbx_strand_id
1 'polypeptide(L)'
;ARFLTQMARNNKIVSQMGNQGGSNPLLGMVQRWIDEDKIGAISKVQVWTNRPVWPQGIEMPKPDASLKPAGLNWDLWLGPASEREFVPNLHPFNWRGWWDLAQVP
;
A
#
# COMPACT_ATOMS: atom_id res chain seq x y z
N ALA A 1 12.46 6.60 -1.09
CA ALA A 1 12.24 7.36 0.15
C ALA A 1 13.38 8.34 0.44
N ARG A 2 14.66 7.94 0.61
CA ARG A 2 15.79 8.82 0.99
C ARG A 2 15.96 10.04 0.11
N PHE A 3 15.89 9.87 -1.21
CA PHE A 3 16.02 10.96 -2.17
C PHE A 3 14.91 12.02 -1.98
N LEU A 4 13.65 11.58 -1.88
CA LEU A 4 12.50 12.47 -1.66
C LEU A 4 12.61 13.21 -0.32
N THR A 5 13.08 12.54 0.73
CA THR A 5 13.31 13.17 2.03
C THR A 5 14.36 14.28 1.93
N GLN A 6 15.47 14.04 1.22
CA GLN A 6 16.50 15.03 1.02
C GLN A 6 16.00 16.22 0.19
N MET A 7 15.25 15.95 -0.88
CA MET A 7 14.61 16.98 -1.71
C MET A 7 13.66 17.86 -0.89
N ALA A 8 12.82 17.26 -0.06
CA ALA A 8 11.91 18.01 0.79
C ALA A 8 12.65 18.92 1.77
N ARG A 9 13.72 18.41 2.39
CA ARG A 9 14.56 19.22 3.30
C ARG A 9 15.24 20.37 2.57
N ASN A 10 15.88 20.10 1.43
CA ASN A 10 16.61 21.11 0.66
C ASN A 10 15.69 22.24 0.17
N ASN A 11 14.46 21.90 -0.17
CA ASN A 11 13.47 22.86 -0.67
C ASN A 11 12.51 23.39 0.42
N LYS A 12 12.73 23.00 1.69
CA LYS A 12 11.89 23.41 2.83
C LYS A 12 10.40 23.08 2.62
N ILE A 13 10.12 21.93 2.00
CA ILE A 13 8.75 21.49 1.70
C ILE A 13 8.27 20.62 2.85
N VAL A 14 7.06 20.90 3.33
CA VAL A 14 6.35 20.01 4.25
C VAL A 14 5.74 18.87 3.45
N SER A 15 6.03 17.64 3.84
CA SER A 15 5.51 16.46 3.18
C SER A 15 5.08 15.43 4.21
N GLN A 16 4.02 14.73 3.91
CA GLN A 16 3.46 13.67 4.76
C GLN A 16 3.08 12.49 3.90
N MET A 17 3.53 11.31 4.26
CA MET A 17 2.99 10.07 3.71
C MET A 17 1.58 9.86 4.25
N GLY A 18 0.67 9.37 3.41
CA GLY A 18 -0.64 8.86 3.86
C GLY A 18 -0.40 7.82 4.96
N ASN A 19 -1.17 7.23 5.57
CA ASN A 19 -1.09 6.32 6.72
C ASN A 19 -2.02 6.80 7.83
N GLN A 20 -3.20 7.19 7.42
CA GLN A 20 -4.25 7.73 8.28
C GLN A 20 -4.62 6.82 9.44
N GLY A 21 -4.38 5.51 9.32
CA GLY A 21 -4.53 4.57 10.45
C GLY A 21 -3.65 4.92 11.64
N GLY A 22 -2.44 5.41 11.38
CA GLY A 22 -1.50 5.83 12.44
C GLY A 22 -1.95 7.07 13.22
N SER A 23 -2.88 7.85 12.66
CA SER A 23 -3.46 9.03 13.30
C SER A 23 -4.81 8.76 13.99
N ASN A 24 -5.19 7.49 14.13
CA ASN A 24 -6.46 7.12 14.76
C ASN A 24 -6.40 7.43 16.28
N PRO A 25 -7.31 8.25 16.81
CA PRO A 25 -7.34 8.57 18.24
C PRO A 25 -7.43 7.35 19.17
N LEU A 26 -8.00 6.25 18.69
CA LEU A 26 -8.11 5.01 19.44
C LEU A 26 -6.74 4.42 19.79
N LEU A 27 -5.72 4.63 18.96
CA LEU A 27 -4.36 4.16 19.27
C LEU A 27 -3.82 4.82 20.54
N GLY A 28 -4.00 6.14 20.69
CA GLY A 28 -3.60 6.85 21.90
C GLY A 28 -4.40 6.45 23.13
N MET A 29 -5.65 6.02 22.95
CA MET A 29 -6.47 5.49 24.04
C MET A 29 -5.96 4.11 24.50
N VAL A 30 -5.67 3.22 23.56
CA VAL A 30 -5.11 1.89 23.86
C VAL A 30 -3.75 2.03 24.56
N GLN A 31 -2.89 2.93 24.06
CA GLN A 31 -1.60 3.19 24.69
C GLN A 31 -1.77 3.62 26.14
N ARG A 32 -2.66 4.56 26.44
CA ARG A 32 -2.95 4.98 27.82
C ARG A 32 -3.44 3.85 28.71
N TRP A 33 -4.30 2.95 28.20
CA TRP A 33 -4.75 1.80 28.98
C TRP A 33 -3.62 0.86 29.36
N ILE A 34 -2.64 0.71 28.48
CA ILE A 34 -1.42 -0.07 28.76
C ILE A 34 -0.57 0.65 29.80
N ASP A 35 -0.29 1.93 29.61
CA ASP A 35 0.56 2.73 30.49
C ASP A 35 -0.04 2.87 31.90
N GLU A 36 -1.36 2.92 32.01
CA GLU A 36 -2.10 2.98 33.28
C GLU A 36 -2.41 1.59 33.89
N ASP A 37 -1.86 0.53 33.32
CA ASP A 37 -2.06 -0.86 33.73
C ASP A 37 -3.54 -1.29 33.83
N LYS A 38 -4.43 -0.68 33.06
CA LYS A 38 -5.88 -0.95 33.08
C LYS A 38 -6.26 -2.33 32.58
N ILE A 39 -5.41 -2.95 31.80
CA ILE A 39 -5.63 -4.29 31.24
C ILE A 39 -4.66 -5.32 31.84
N GLY A 40 -3.80 -4.89 32.78
CA GLY A 40 -2.78 -5.74 33.37
C GLY A 40 -1.71 -6.19 32.38
N ALA A 41 -0.93 -7.19 32.77
CA ALA A 41 0.13 -7.73 31.94
C ALA A 41 -0.43 -8.34 30.65
N ILE A 42 0.09 -7.90 29.51
CA ILE A 42 -0.32 -8.41 28.21
C ILE A 42 0.19 -9.84 28.02
N SER A 43 -0.70 -10.81 28.05
CA SER A 43 -0.36 -12.23 27.86
C SER A 43 -0.59 -12.73 26.43
N LYS A 44 -1.43 -12.05 25.65
CA LYS A 44 -1.77 -12.44 24.28
C LYS A 44 -2.17 -11.25 23.42
N VAL A 45 -1.66 -11.22 22.21
CA VAL A 45 -2.09 -10.27 21.17
C VAL A 45 -2.64 -11.06 20.00
N GLN A 46 -3.81 -10.67 19.50
CA GLN A 46 -4.40 -11.23 18.30
C GLN A 46 -4.56 -10.11 17.27
N VAL A 47 -4.08 -10.36 16.07
CA VAL A 47 -4.19 -9.42 14.96
C VAL A 47 -4.90 -10.12 13.80
N TRP A 48 -5.87 -9.45 13.22
CA TRP A 48 -6.60 -9.95 12.07
C TRP A 48 -6.90 -8.84 11.09
N THR A 49 -7.16 -9.22 9.85
CA THR A 49 -7.56 -8.30 8.80
C THR A 49 -8.62 -8.95 7.92
N ASN A 50 -9.49 -8.14 7.35
CA ASN A 50 -10.42 -8.57 6.31
C ASN A 50 -9.81 -8.47 4.90
N ARG A 51 -8.55 -8.14 4.81
CA ARG A 51 -7.82 -8.07 3.54
C ARG A 51 -6.97 -9.33 3.35
N PRO A 52 -6.69 -9.68 2.09
CA PRO A 52 -7.02 -8.98 0.87
C PRO A 52 -8.45 -9.23 0.38
N VAL A 53 -9.08 -8.19 -0.16
CA VAL A 53 -10.41 -8.26 -0.82
C VAL A 53 -10.27 -8.36 -2.35
N TRP A 54 -9.07 -8.29 -2.85
CA TRP A 54 -8.73 -8.40 -4.27
C TRP A 54 -8.64 -9.86 -4.68
N PRO A 55 -8.80 -10.17 -5.97
CA PRO A 55 -8.62 -11.53 -6.48
C PRO A 55 -7.31 -12.13 -6.00
N GLN A 56 -7.37 -13.36 -5.49
CA GLN A 56 -6.22 -14.09 -4.97
C GLN A 56 -6.18 -15.48 -5.59
N GLY A 57 -4.97 -15.99 -5.88
CA GLY A 57 -4.78 -17.34 -6.38
C GLY A 57 -5.37 -17.61 -7.78
N ILE A 58 -5.60 -16.57 -8.54
CA ILE A 58 -6.03 -16.64 -9.95
C ILE A 58 -4.87 -16.35 -10.88
N GLU A 59 -4.94 -16.88 -12.08
CA GLU A 59 -3.97 -16.54 -13.12
C GLU A 59 -4.06 -15.06 -13.51
N MET A 60 -2.91 -14.49 -13.87
CA MET A 60 -2.84 -13.16 -14.43
C MET A 60 -3.66 -13.11 -15.73
N PRO A 61 -4.54 -12.12 -15.92
CA PRO A 61 -5.23 -11.95 -17.19
C PRO A 61 -4.24 -11.82 -18.35
N LYS A 62 -4.64 -12.27 -19.52
CA LYS A 62 -3.80 -12.15 -20.71
C LYS A 62 -3.59 -10.67 -21.07
N PRO A 63 -2.39 -10.30 -21.50
CA PRO A 63 -2.13 -8.96 -22.00
C PRO A 63 -3.05 -8.57 -23.14
N ASP A 64 -3.51 -7.32 -23.14
CA ASP A 64 -4.31 -6.75 -24.24
C ASP A 64 -4.12 -5.24 -24.29
N ALA A 65 -3.22 -4.80 -25.15
CA ALA A 65 -2.90 -3.39 -25.33
C ALA A 65 -4.07 -2.55 -25.86
N SER A 66 -5.06 -3.18 -26.51
CA SER A 66 -6.23 -2.48 -27.05
C SER A 66 -7.16 -1.94 -25.96
N LEU A 67 -7.13 -2.55 -24.78
CA LEU A 67 -7.92 -2.17 -23.63
C LEU A 67 -7.21 -1.14 -22.73
N LYS A 68 -6.01 -0.69 -23.09
CA LYS A 68 -5.28 0.30 -22.31
C LYS A 68 -6.00 1.65 -22.35
N PRO A 69 -6.34 2.26 -21.20
CA PRO A 69 -6.96 3.56 -21.17
C PRO A 69 -6.13 4.63 -21.88
N ALA A 70 -6.79 5.48 -22.65
CA ALA A 70 -6.13 6.63 -23.26
C ALA A 70 -5.52 7.51 -22.16
N GLY A 71 -4.28 7.92 -22.35
CA GLY A 71 -3.56 8.75 -21.37
C GLY A 71 -2.90 7.98 -20.22
N LEU A 72 -3.11 6.67 -20.08
CA LEU A 72 -2.37 5.88 -19.12
C LEU A 72 -0.95 5.61 -19.66
N ASN A 73 0.05 6.16 -18.98
CA ASN A 73 1.44 5.76 -19.19
C ASN A 73 1.68 4.47 -18.42
N TRP A 74 1.66 3.34 -19.12
CA TRP A 74 1.75 2.02 -18.52
C TRP A 74 3.11 1.74 -17.88
N ASP A 75 4.18 2.19 -18.50
CA ASP A 75 5.53 2.04 -18.00
C ASP A 75 5.71 2.78 -16.67
N LEU A 76 5.30 4.04 -16.61
CA LEU A 76 5.32 4.80 -15.36
C LEU A 76 4.40 4.20 -14.29
N TRP A 77 3.29 3.59 -14.69
CA TRP A 77 2.38 2.95 -13.76
C TRP A 77 2.96 1.65 -13.18
N LEU A 78 3.66 0.86 -14.00
CA LEU A 78 4.38 -0.33 -13.54
C LEU A 78 5.49 0.02 -12.54
N GLY A 79 6.15 1.15 -12.73
CA GLY A 79 7.24 1.59 -11.88
C GLY A 79 8.37 0.56 -11.80
N PRO A 80 8.72 0.07 -10.58
CA PRO A 80 9.79 -0.91 -10.40
C PRO A 80 9.37 -2.37 -10.64
N ALA A 81 8.10 -2.63 -10.96
CA ALA A 81 7.65 -3.98 -11.29
C ALA A 81 8.26 -4.45 -12.62
N SER A 82 8.28 -5.77 -12.84
CA SER A 82 8.81 -6.33 -14.07
C SER A 82 8.05 -5.79 -15.29
N GLU A 83 8.80 -5.37 -16.31
CA GLU A 83 8.24 -4.89 -17.56
C GLU A 83 7.34 -5.94 -18.20
N ARG A 84 6.17 -5.51 -18.67
CA ARG A 84 5.17 -6.36 -19.30
C ARG A 84 4.22 -5.53 -20.17
N GLU A 85 3.59 -6.19 -21.14
CA GLU A 85 2.50 -5.59 -21.89
C GLU A 85 1.32 -5.22 -20.96
N PHE A 86 0.45 -4.32 -21.43
CA PHE A 86 -0.71 -3.92 -20.67
C PHE A 86 -1.62 -5.12 -20.37
N VAL A 87 -1.92 -5.31 -19.09
CA VAL A 87 -2.84 -6.34 -18.60
C VAL A 87 -4.11 -5.66 -18.13
N PRO A 88 -5.27 -5.99 -18.70
CA PRO A 88 -6.54 -5.40 -18.29
C PRO A 88 -6.88 -5.77 -16.84
N ASN A 89 -7.70 -4.94 -16.22
CA ASN A 89 -8.20 -5.09 -14.85
C ASN A 89 -7.15 -4.96 -13.72
N LEU A 90 -5.88 -4.80 -13.99
CA LEU A 90 -4.89 -4.48 -12.94
C LEU A 90 -5.05 -3.03 -12.47
N HIS A 91 -5.05 -2.09 -13.42
CA HIS A 91 -5.32 -0.68 -13.15
C HIS A 91 -6.83 -0.43 -12.96
N PRO A 92 -7.24 0.44 -12.05
CA PRO A 92 -6.39 1.22 -11.13
C PRO A 92 -6.14 0.54 -9.78
N PHE A 93 -6.81 -0.58 -9.47
CA PHE A 93 -6.93 -1.03 -8.10
C PHE A 93 -6.55 -2.50 -7.85
N ASN A 94 -6.89 -3.41 -8.75
CA ASN A 94 -6.78 -4.85 -8.54
C ASN A 94 -5.34 -5.38 -8.55
N TRP A 95 -4.36 -4.60 -9.01
CA TRP A 95 -2.94 -4.95 -9.00
C TRP A 95 -2.46 -5.50 -7.65
N ARG A 96 -3.13 -5.14 -6.57
CA ARG A 96 -2.82 -5.59 -5.21
C ARG A 96 -3.03 -7.09 -5.00
N GLY A 97 -3.73 -7.76 -5.92
CA GLY A 97 -3.92 -9.21 -5.93
C GLY A 97 -2.72 -9.99 -6.44
N TRP A 98 -1.74 -9.31 -7.05
CA TRP A 98 -0.56 -9.97 -7.61
C TRP A 98 0.70 -9.54 -6.88
N TRP A 99 1.42 -10.54 -6.43
CA TRP A 99 2.56 -10.40 -5.55
C TRP A 99 3.67 -9.52 -6.15
N ASP A 100 4.01 -9.73 -7.41
CA ASP A 100 5.04 -9.01 -8.14
C ASP A 100 4.73 -7.54 -8.39
N LEU A 101 3.47 -7.17 -8.30
CA LEU A 101 3.02 -5.77 -8.37
C LEU A 101 2.86 -5.13 -6.97
N ALA A 102 2.61 -5.96 -5.95
CA ALA A 102 2.37 -5.49 -4.60
C ALA A 102 3.65 -5.34 -3.77
N GLN A 103 4.72 -6.01 -4.16
CA GLN A 103 6.04 -5.85 -3.54
C GLN A 103 6.85 -4.80 -4.29
N VAL A 104 6.94 -3.64 -3.70
CA VAL A 104 7.99 -2.66 -4.05
C VAL A 104 9.12 -2.87 -3.06
N PRO A 105 10.36 -3.17 -3.53
CA PRO A 105 11.51 -3.33 -2.65
C PRO A 105 11.86 -2.05 -1.89
#